data_b3bcf934cbb013460cee7eb8159a4604
#
_entry.id   b3bcf934cbb013460cee7eb8159a4604
#
_cell.length_a   1.000
_cell.length_b   1.000
_cell.length_c   1.000
_cell.angle_alpha   90.00
_cell.angle_beta   90.00
_cell.angle_gamma   90.00
#
_symmetry.space_group_name_H-M   'P 1'
#
loop_
_entity.id
_entity.type
_entity.pdbx_description
1 polymer ?
#
loop_
_entity_poly.entity_id
_entity_poly.type
_entity_poly.pdbx_seq_one_letter_code
_entity_poly.pdbx_strand_id
1 'polypeptide(L)'
;HRIARRQRQMCIRDSYMIGPKNKGLSQMFTMMNLERIVVGIQGLGLSEIAYQNSLSYAKERKQGKSNNSKSKNGGADLIIEHADIRKSLLNMKSIIEGERALCFWLSQQTEVSLNHSDQKIKQEATDLVSLMTPVVKSLFSDLGMEITSDAMQIYGGYGYTKDQGIEQLYRDNRITPIYEGTNSVQAIDLVFRKLVNKNGDVIDNYIKMIASDLNDNND
;
A
#
# COMPACT_ATOMS: atom_id res chain seq x y z
N HIS A 1 21.14 22.33 29.92
CA HIS A 1 19.95 22.22 30.82
C HIS A 1 19.03 23.46 30.79
N ARG A 2 19.54 24.68 30.63
CA ARG A 2 18.68 25.91 30.58
C ARG A 2 17.90 26.02 29.23
N ILE A 3 18.46 25.60 28.10
CA ILE A 3 17.78 25.63 26.81
C ILE A 3 16.63 24.61 26.79
N ALA A 4 16.84 23.39 27.28
CA ALA A 4 15.79 22.38 27.39
C ALA A 4 14.63 22.76 28.29
N ARG A 5 14.89 23.52 29.38
CA ARG A 5 13.83 24.07 30.26
C ARG A 5 13.04 25.18 29.59
N ARG A 6 13.69 26.11 28.85
CA ARG A 6 13.00 27.17 28.09
C ARG A 6 12.16 26.58 26.94
N GLN A 7 12.66 25.59 26.26
CA GLN A 7 11.93 24.89 25.18
C GLN A 7 10.71 24.15 25.72
N ARG A 8 10.81 23.44 26.84
CA ARG A 8 9.66 22.84 27.54
C ARG A 8 8.65 23.87 28.02
N GLN A 9 9.10 25.00 28.55
CA GLN A 9 8.22 26.06 29.05
C GLN A 9 7.49 26.79 27.92
N MET A 10 8.12 26.96 26.77
CA MET A 10 7.52 27.49 25.54
C MET A 10 6.42 26.56 25.00
N CYS A 11 6.72 25.25 24.86
CA CYS A 11 5.73 24.24 24.40
C CYS A 11 4.52 24.12 25.35
N ILE A 12 4.70 24.28 26.67
CA ILE A 12 3.62 24.20 27.64
C ILE A 12 2.73 25.48 27.63
N ARG A 13 3.29 26.65 27.32
CA ARG A 13 2.55 27.90 27.30
C ARG A 13 1.71 28.11 26.04
N ASP A 14 2.17 27.60 24.92
CA ASP A 14 1.58 27.86 23.59
C ASP A 14 0.87 26.64 23.00
N SER A 15 0.62 25.62 23.83
CA SER A 15 -0.01 24.37 23.40
C SER A 15 -1.45 24.29 23.89
N TYR A 16 -2.34 23.83 23.04
CA TYR A 16 -3.71 23.48 23.38
C TYR A 16 -3.86 21.98 23.53
N MET A 17 -4.59 21.53 24.55
CA MET A 17 -4.86 20.11 24.74
C MET A 17 -5.94 19.64 23.74
N ILE A 18 -5.61 18.61 22.96
CA ILE A 18 -6.56 17.96 22.04
C ILE A 18 -7.29 16.85 22.81
N GLY A 19 -8.62 17.03 22.94
CA GLY A 19 -9.49 16.05 23.59
C GLY A 19 -9.39 16.01 25.13
N PRO A 20 -10.03 15.04 25.78
CA PRO A 20 -10.10 14.94 27.23
C PRO A 20 -8.74 14.65 27.89
N LYS A 21 -8.55 15.18 29.10
CA LYS A 21 -7.36 14.91 29.91
C LYS A 21 -7.14 13.40 30.11
N ASN A 22 -5.91 12.95 30.01
CA ASN A 22 -5.48 11.55 30.15
C ASN A 22 -5.95 10.61 29.00
N LYS A 23 -6.46 11.15 27.88
CA LYS A 23 -6.91 10.38 26.72
C LYS A 23 -6.04 10.61 25.45
N GLY A 24 -4.84 11.18 25.62
CA GLY A 24 -3.95 11.54 24.50
C GLY A 24 -3.63 10.38 23.56
N LEU A 25 -3.43 9.17 24.10
CA LEU A 25 -3.15 7.99 23.28
C LEU A 25 -4.34 7.64 22.35
N SER A 26 -5.57 7.68 22.85
CA SER A 26 -6.76 7.42 22.04
C SER A 26 -6.99 8.48 20.96
N GLN A 27 -6.68 9.74 21.27
CA GLN A 27 -6.73 10.83 20.29
C GLN A 27 -5.68 10.64 19.17
N MET A 28 -4.48 10.23 19.55
CA MET A 28 -3.42 9.92 18.59
C MET A 28 -3.83 8.78 17.63
N PHE A 29 -4.51 7.75 18.11
CA PHE A 29 -4.96 6.65 17.27
C PHE A 29 -5.97 7.05 16.19
N THR A 30 -6.74 8.12 16.40
CA THR A 30 -7.63 8.67 15.37
C THR A 30 -6.84 9.10 14.13
N MET A 31 -5.72 9.79 14.33
CA MET A 31 -4.80 10.18 13.26
C MET A 31 -4.05 8.96 12.68
N MET A 32 -3.49 8.12 13.54
CA MET A 32 -2.65 7.00 13.11
C MET A 32 -3.39 5.96 12.26
N ASN A 33 -4.68 5.76 12.46
CA ASN A 33 -5.45 4.85 11.61
C ASN A 33 -5.54 5.37 10.17
N LEU A 34 -5.69 6.68 9.98
CA LEU A 34 -5.66 7.30 8.66
C LEU A 34 -4.26 7.23 8.05
N GLU A 35 -3.22 7.56 8.84
CA GLU A 35 -1.83 7.50 8.39
C GLU A 35 -1.41 6.10 7.92
N ARG A 36 -1.89 5.05 8.56
CA ARG A 36 -1.64 3.67 8.13
C ARG A 36 -2.16 3.40 6.72
N ILE A 37 -3.35 3.90 6.38
CA ILE A 37 -3.90 3.81 5.02
C ILE A 37 -3.01 4.58 4.04
N VAL A 38 -2.59 5.80 4.40
CA VAL A 38 -1.69 6.64 3.59
C VAL A 38 -0.35 5.96 3.34
N VAL A 39 0.21 5.27 4.34
CA VAL A 39 1.44 4.46 4.17
C VAL A 39 1.23 3.32 3.16
N GLY A 40 0.08 2.66 3.18
CA GLY A 40 -0.26 1.69 2.13
C GLY A 40 -0.28 2.34 0.74
N ILE A 41 -0.95 3.49 0.62
CA ILE A 41 -1.02 4.26 -0.64
C ILE A 41 0.38 4.71 -1.11
N GLN A 42 1.30 5.00 -0.20
CA GLN A 42 2.70 5.29 -0.56
C GLN A 42 3.36 4.07 -1.24
N GLY A 43 3.15 2.86 -0.72
CA GLY A 43 3.61 1.63 -1.36
C GLY A 43 3.07 1.46 -2.77
N LEU A 44 1.77 1.66 -2.96
CA LEU A 44 1.11 1.64 -4.26
C LEU A 44 1.68 2.70 -5.22
N GLY A 45 1.92 3.93 -4.76
CA GLY A 45 2.48 5.00 -5.57
C GLY A 45 3.90 4.70 -6.07
N LEU A 46 4.76 4.15 -5.20
CA LEU A 46 6.11 3.73 -5.56
C LEU A 46 6.08 2.53 -6.53
N SER A 47 5.14 1.60 -6.34
CA SER A 47 4.91 0.48 -7.25
C SER A 47 4.51 0.94 -8.65
N GLU A 48 3.61 1.91 -8.75
CA GLU A 48 3.17 2.48 -10.03
C GLU A 48 4.34 3.11 -10.79
N ILE A 49 5.13 3.95 -10.14
CA ILE A 49 6.31 4.59 -10.76
C ILE A 49 7.32 3.52 -11.22
N ALA A 50 7.57 2.51 -10.39
CA ALA A 50 8.46 1.41 -10.70
C ALA A 50 8.00 0.64 -11.95
N TYR A 51 6.71 0.33 -12.04
CA TYR A 51 6.10 -0.34 -13.18
C TYR A 51 6.20 0.50 -14.47
N GLN A 52 5.81 1.77 -14.44
CA GLN A 52 5.82 2.63 -15.62
C GLN A 52 7.24 2.78 -16.19
N ASN A 53 8.22 3.01 -15.33
CA ASN A 53 9.61 3.10 -15.73
C ASN A 53 10.12 1.77 -16.32
N SER A 54 9.81 0.64 -15.68
CA SER A 54 10.20 -0.69 -16.15
C SER A 54 9.58 -1.03 -17.50
N LEU A 55 8.31 -0.67 -17.71
CA LEU A 55 7.62 -0.88 -18.97
C LEU A 55 8.24 -0.05 -20.11
N SER A 56 8.57 1.22 -19.84
CA SER A 56 9.26 2.09 -20.81
C SER A 56 10.63 1.52 -21.17
N TYR A 57 11.43 1.20 -20.16
CA TYR A 57 12.76 0.61 -20.39
C TYR A 57 12.70 -0.70 -21.17
N ALA A 58 11.74 -1.59 -20.84
CA ALA A 58 11.60 -2.87 -21.53
C ALA A 58 11.23 -2.75 -23.01
N LYS A 59 10.57 -1.64 -23.39
CA LYS A 59 10.22 -1.33 -24.79
C LYS A 59 11.37 -0.71 -25.60
N GLU A 60 12.45 -0.31 -24.96
CA GLU A 60 13.59 0.37 -25.60
C GLU A 60 14.86 -0.48 -25.54
N ARG A 61 15.09 -1.17 -24.44
CA ARG A 61 16.30 -1.97 -24.21
C ARG A 61 16.32 -3.21 -25.07
N LYS A 62 17.43 -3.44 -25.74
CA LYS A 62 17.69 -4.67 -26.52
C LYS A 62 18.74 -5.53 -25.84
N GLN A 63 18.48 -6.83 -25.70
CA GLN A 63 19.41 -7.83 -25.18
C GLN A 63 19.00 -9.24 -25.55
N GLY A 64 19.97 -10.04 -26.02
CA GLY A 64 19.77 -11.45 -26.34
C GLY A 64 18.74 -11.69 -27.46
N LYS A 65 18.27 -12.92 -27.57
CA LYS A 65 17.21 -13.31 -28.48
C LYS A 65 16.10 -14.01 -27.71
N SER A 66 14.87 -13.62 -27.96
CA SER A 66 13.70 -14.31 -27.43
C SER A 66 13.45 -15.63 -28.16
N ASN A 67 12.75 -16.57 -27.51
CA ASN A 67 12.39 -17.87 -28.14
C ASN A 67 11.54 -17.70 -29.41
N ASN A 68 10.84 -16.56 -29.53
CA ASN A 68 9.99 -16.23 -30.69
C ASN A 68 10.56 -15.04 -31.47
N SER A 69 11.90 -14.89 -31.49
CA SER A 69 12.57 -13.79 -32.18
C SER A 69 12.11 -13.64 -33.62
N LYS A 70 11.61 -12.44 -33.95
CA LYS A 70 11.25 -12.06 -35.34
C LYS A 70 12.41 -11.39 -36.08
N SER A 71 13.54 -11.17 -35.40
CA SER A 71 14.71 -10.53 -35.99
C SER A 71 15.40 -11.43 -36.98
N LYS A 72 15.17 -11.20 -38.29
CA LYS A 72 15.77 -11.91 -39.38
C LYS A 72 17.28 -11.67 -39.55
N ASN A 73 17.80 -10.58 -39.02
CA ASN A 73 19.18 -10.10 -39.23
C ASN A 73 20.13 -10.38 -38.06
N GLY A 74 19.82 -11.28 -37.17
CA GLY A 74 20.72 -11.70 -36.10
C GLY A 74 20.92 -10.70 -34.97
N GLY A 75 20.22 -9.57 -34.97
CA GLY A 75 20.26 -8.54 -33.88
C GLY A 75 19.57 -8.99 -32.61
N ALA A 76 19.86 -8.27 -31.49
CA ALA A 76 19.20 -8.48 -30.22
C ALA A 76 17.73 -8.01 -30.27
N ASP A 77 16.85 -8.74 -29.61
CA ASP A 77 15.44 -8.36 -29.43
C ASP A 77 15.27 -7.33 -28.31
N LEU A 78 14.11 -6.66 -28.30
CA LEU A 78 13.68 -5.86 -27.16
C LEU A 78 13.45 -6.78 -25.96
N ILE A 79 13.84 -6.35 -24.76
CA ILE A 79 13.70 -7.22 -23.59
C ILE A 79 12.24 -7.54 -23.25
N ILE A 80 11.29 -6.71 -23.65
CA ILE A 80 9.86 -6.99 -23.51
C ILE A 80 9.40 -8.26 -24.28
N GLU A 81 10.17 -8.73 -25.26
CA GLU A 81 9.89 -9.96 -25.98
C GLU A 81 10.25 -11.23 -25.19
N HIS A 82 11.04 -11.12 -24.14
CA HIS A 82 11.40 -12.24 -23.27
C HIS A 82 10.25 -12.59 -22.32
N ALA A 83 10.02 -13.89 -22.13
CA ALA A 83 8.88 -14.39 -21.37
C ALA A 83 8.93 -14.03 -19.88
N ASP A 84 10.09 -14.02 -19.26
CA ASP A 84 10.34 -13.65 -17.88
C ASP A 84 10.03 -12.16 -17.64
N ILE A 85 10.51 -11.26 -18.50
CA ILE A 85 10.22 -9.82 -18.43
C ILE A 85 8.71 -9.55 -18.58
N ARG A 86 8.06 -10.22 -19.54
CA ARG A 86 6.60 -10.10 -19.72
C ARG A 86 5.83 -10.59 -18.52
N LYS A 87 6.27 -11.70 -17.91
CA LYS A 87 5.67 -12.25 -16.70
C LYS A 87 5.78 -11.24 -15.54
N SER A 88 6.98 -10.70 -15.30
CA SER A 88 7.19 -9.70 -14.24
C SER A 88 6.35 -8.46 -14.47
N LEU A 89 6.33 -7.88 -15.67
CA LEU A 89 5.51 -6.70 -15.97
C LEU A 89 4.01 -6.97 -15.80
N LEU A 90 3.53 -8.15 -16.22
CA LEU A 90 2.12 -8.52 -16.07
C LEU A 90 1.75 -8.68 -14.58
N ASN A 91 2.64 -9.32 -13.80
CA ASN A 91 2.45 -9.48 -12.37
C ASN A 91 2.40 -8.12 -11.66
N MET A 92 3.39 -7.24 -11.91
CA MET A 92 3.41 -5.88 -11.37
C MET A 92 2.11 -5.14 -11.69
N LYS A 93 1.68 -5.16 -12.96
CA LYS A 93 0.44 -4.50 -13.39
C LYS A 93 -0.79 -5.02 -12.67
N SER A 94 -0.96 -6.34 -12.59
CA SER A 94 -2.14 -6.95 -11.97
C SER A 94 -2.23 -6.64 -10.47
N ILE A 95 -1.11 -6.64 -9.76
CA ILE A 95 -1.03 -6.27 -8.35
C ILE A 95 -1.43 -4.79 -8.17
N ILE A 96 -0.81 -3.89 -8.93
CA ILE A 96 -1.05 -2.44 -8.85
C ILE A 96 -2.52 -2.10 -9.12
N GLU A 97 -3.13 -2.72 -10.13
CA GLU A 97 -4.55 -2.49 -10.44
C GLU A 97 -5.47 -3.02 -9.34
N GLY A 98 -5.16 -4.17 -8.76
CA GLY A 98 -5.89 -4.72 -7.61
C GLY A 98 -5.76 -3.83 -6.36
N GLU A 99 -4.55 -3.39 -6.03
CA GLU A 99 -4.30 -2.46 -4.92
C GLU A 99 -5.04 -1.13 -5.13
N ARG A 100 -5.04 -0.60 -6.35
CA ARG A 100 -5.74 0.63 -6.68
C ARG A 100 -7.26 0.49 -6.52
N ALA A 101 -7.83 -0.62 -6.97
CA ALA A 101 -9.25 -0.90 -6.79
C ALA A 101 -9.63 -0.96 -5.29
N LEU A 102 -8.83 -1.69 -4.49
CA LEU A 102 -9.01 -1.78 -3.05
C LEU A 102 -8.84 -0.41 -2.36
N CYS A 103 -7.87 0.39 -2.80
CA CYS A 103 -7.64 1.74 -2.29
C CYS A 103 -8.86 2.65 -2.52
N PHE A 104 -9.43 2.68 -3.71
CA PHE A 104 -10.62 3.48 -4.00
C PHE A 104 -11.85 3.00 -3.24
N TRP A 105 -12.07 1.70 -3.15
CA TRP A 105 -13.14 1.14 -2.35
C TRP A 105 -13.00 1.53 -0.86
N LEU A 106 -11.81 1.41 -0.28
CA LEU A 106 -11.56 1.78 1.11
C LEU A 106 -11.71 3.29 1.34
N SER A 107 -11.31 4.12 0.37
CA SER A 107 -11.51 5.57 0.43
C SER A 107 -12.99 5.93 0.43
N GLN A 108 -13.81 5.24 -0.39
CA GLN A 108 -15.27 5.39 -0.38
C GLN A 108 -15.86 4.99 0.99
N GLN A 109 -15.44 3.84 1.55
CA GLN A 109 -15.90 3.43 2.89
C GLN A 109 -15.48 4.44 3.96
N THR A 110 -14.30 5.03 3.84
CA THR A 110 -13.82 6.09 4.75
C THR A 110 -14.73 7.31 4.68
N GLU A 111 -15.09 7.75 3.48
CA GLU A 111 -16.02 8.88 3.28
C GLU A 111 -17.39 8.59 3.89
N VAL A 112 -17.95 7.41 3.65
CA VAL A 112 -19.21 6.96 4.25
C VAL A 112 -19.13 6.94 5.77
N SER A 113 -18.02 6.45 6.33
CA SER A 113 -17.80 6.40 7.79
C SER A 113 -17.75 7.78 8.47
N LEU A 114 -17.38 8.81 7.72
CA LEU A 114 -17.27 10.16 8.23
C LEU A 114 -18.56 10.98 8.05
N ASN A 115 -19.21 10.86 6.90
CA ASN A 115 -20.19 11.83 6.43
C ASN A 115 -21.60 11.28 6.18
N HIS A 116 -21.83 9.95 6.25
CA HIS A 116 -23.15 9.38 5.99
C HIS A 116 -24.17 9.80 7.05
N SER A 117 -25.40 10.13 6.65
CA SER A 117 -26.46 10.58 7.55
C SER A 117 -27.08 9.46 8.39
N ASP A 118 -27.17 8.24 7.85
CA ASP A 118 -27.67 7.06 8.56
C ASP A 118 -26.58 6.50 9.47
N GLN A 119 -26.86 6.46 10.77
CA GLN A 119 -25.90 6.03 11.78
C GLN A 119 -25.53 4.55 11.70
N LYS A 120 -26.43 3.70 11.19
CA LYS A 120 -26.14 2.27 11.01
C LYS A 120 -25.14 2.07 9.88
N ILE A 121 -25.39 2.68 8.72
CA ILE A 121 -24.48 2.62 7.57
C ILE A 121 -23.11 3.23 7.93
N LYS A 122 -23.12 4.35 8.64
CA LYS A 122 -21.91 4.99 9.15
C LYS A 122 -21.09 4.07 10.04
N GLN A 123 -21.74 3.34 10.94
CA GLN A 123 -21.08 2.40 11.84
C GLN A 123 -20.53 1.17 11.10
N GLU A 124 -21.28 0.62 10.16
CA GLU A 124 -20.85 -0.49 9.32
C GLU A 124 -19.60 -0.11 8.51
N ALA A 125 -19.60 1.06 7.89
CA ALA A 125 -18.43 1.57 7.16
C ALA A 125 -17.23 1.80 8.10
N THR A 126 -17.45 2.32 9.32
CA THR A 126 -16.39 2.49 10.33
C THR A 126 -15.75 1.16 10.70
N ASP A 127 -16.56 0.13 10.89
CA ASP A 127 -16.10 -1.22 11.22
C ASP A 127 -15.27 -1.82 10.05
N LEU A 128 -15.72 -1.65 8.82
CA LEU A 128 -14.98 -2.08 7.61
C LEU A 128 -13.65 -1.36 7.45
N VAL A 129 -13.63 -0.04 7.57
CA VAL A 129 -12.38 0.74 7.52
C VAL A 129 -11.41 0.29 8.62
N SER A 130 -11.94 0.08 9.83
CA SER A 130 -11.13 -0.41 10.95
C SER A 130 -10.53 -1.80 10.70
N LEU A 131 -11.30 -2.72 10.09
CA LEU A 131 -10.85 -4.07 9.73
C LEU A 131 -9.77 -4.02 8.64
N MET A 132 -9.99 -3.20 7.59
CA MET A 132 -9.13 -3.17 6.41
C MET A 132 -7.85 -2.36 6.57
N THR A 133 -7.80 -1.43 7.53
CA THR A 133 -6.61 -0.58 7.77
C THR A 133 -5.31 -1.38 7.93
N PRO A 134 -5.20 -2.38 8.83
CA PRO A 134 -3.99 -3.17 8.96
C PRO A 134 -3.70 -4.05 7.73
N VAL A 135 -4.72 -4.49 7.02
CA VAL A 135 -4.58 -5.30 5.79
C VAL A 135 -3.94 -4.45 4.70
N VAL A 136 -4.52 -3.29 4.40
CA VAL A 136 -4.03 -2.39 3.34
C VAL A 136 -2.61 -1.92 3.65
N LYS A 137 -2.32 -1.50 4.89
CA LYS A 137 -0.98 -1.07 5.27
C LYS A 137 0.06 -2.16 5.04
N SER A 138 -0.21 -3.41 5.48
CA SER A 138 0.74 -4.50 5.33
C SER A 138 0.86 -4.96 3.89
N LEU A 139 -0.26 -5.25 3.24
CA LEU A 139 -0.30 -5.80 1.89
C LEU A 139 0.39 -4.88 0.89
N PHE A 140 0.02 -3.60 0.86
CA PHE A 140 0.57 -2.66 -0.13
C PHE A 140 2.04 -2.35 0.12
N SER A 141 2.48 -2.32 1.38
CA SER A 141 3.90 -2.11 1.69
C SER A 141 4.76 -3.33 1.36
N ASP A 142 4.28 -4.55 1.58
CA ASP A 142 5.01 -5.78 1.24
C ASP A 142 5.06 -5.98 -0.29
N LEU A 143 3.92 -5.88 -0.97
CA LEU A 143 3.86 -5.97 -2.43
C LEU A 143 4.65 -4.85 -3.12
N GLY A 144 4.67 -3.65 -2.54
CA GLY A 144 5.51 -2.56 -3.01
C GLY A 144 7.01 -2.90 -2.97
N MET A 145 7.47 -3.63 -1.94
CA MET A 145 8.85 -4.13 -1.90
C MET A 145 9.13 -5.14 -3.01
N GLU A 146 8.21 -6.05 -3.27
CA GLU A 146 8.33 -7.03 -4.35
C GLU A 146 8.38 -6.33 -5.72
N ILE A 147 7.46 -5.41 -5.99
CA ILE A 147 7.38 -4.68 -7.26
C ILE A 147 8.61 -3.82 -7.51
N THR A 148 9.09 -3.10 -6.51
CA THR A 148 10.29 -2.27 -6.67
C THR A 148 11.56 -3.11 -6.84
N SER A 149 11.62 -4.30 -6.24
CA SER A 149 12.67 -5.30 -6.50
C SER A 149 12.62 -5.85 -7.93
N ASP A 150 11.42 -6.21 -8.40
CA ASP A 150 11.22 -6.68 -9.77
C ASP A 150 11.57 -5.62 -10.81
N ALA A 151 11.29 -4.35 -10.52
CA ALA A 151 11.70 -3.23 -11.35
C ALA A 151 13.23 -3.16 -11.51
N MET A 152 13.98 -3.31 -10.42
CA MET A 152 15.45 -3.39 -10.48
C MET A 152 15.91 -4.58 -11.31
N GLN A 153 15.24 -5.72 -11.18
CA GLN A 153 15.55 -6.93 -11.94
C GLN A 153 15.34 -6.72 -13.46
N ILE A 154 14.27 -6.05 -13.88
CA ILE A 154 13.99 -5.72 -15.28
C ILE A 154 15.08 -4.81 -15.87
N TYR A 155 15.59 -3.86 -15.10
CA TYR A 155 16.69 -2.99 -15.50
C TYR A 155 18.05 -3.72 -15.54
N GLY A 156 18.16 -4.89 -14.86
CA GLY A 156 19.42 -5.61 -14.71
C GLY A 156 20.46 -4.79 -13.96
N GLY A 157 21.73 -4.86 -14.36
CA GLY A 157 22.81 -4.11 -13.71
C GLY A 157 22.59 -2.60 -13.64
N TYR A 158 21.90 -2.02 -14.60
CA TYR A 158 21.54 -0.59 -14.57
C TYR A 158 20.58 -0.25 -13.43
N GLY A 159 19.65 -1.15 -13.08
CA GLY A 159 18.71 -0.95 -11.99
C GLY A 159 19.38 -0.87 -10.61
N TYR A 160 20.59 -1.38 -10.49
CA TYR A 160 21.37 -1.34 -9.26
C TYR A 160 22.16 -0.03 -9.09
N THR A 161 22.40 0.71 -10.19
CA THR A 161 23.16 1.96 -10.20
C THR A 161 22.26 3.16 -9.93
N LYS A 162 22.82 4.22 -9.33
CA LYS A 162 22.08 5.45 -9.00
C LYS A 162 21.62 6.23 -10.24
N ASP A 163 22.29 6.06 -11.37
CA ASP A 163 22.06 6.85 -12.58
C ASP A 163 20.65 6.67 -13.15
N GLN A 164 20.03 5.52 -12.91
CA GLN A 164 18.68 5.20 -13.40
C GLN A 164 17.57 5.54 -12.41
N GLY A 165 17.90 5.77 -11.13
CA GLY A 165 16.95 6.12 -10.08
C GLY A 165 16.00 4.99 -9.65
N ILE A 166 16.04 3.81 -10.28
CA ILE A 166 15.18 2.67 -9.94
C ILE A 166 15.53 2.11 -8.56
N GLU A 167 16.82 2.03 -8.22
CA GLU A 167 17.27 1.56 -6.92
C GLU A 167 16.74 2.42 -5.77
N GLN A 168 16.51 3.72 -6.03
CA GLN A 168 15.97 4.63 -5.04
C GLN A 168 14.53 4.28 -4.68
N LEU A 169 13.70 3.88 -5.64
CA LEU A 169 12.32 3.46 -5.37
C LEU A 169 12.27 2.29 -4.39
N TYR A 170 13.18 1.32 -4.54
CA TYR A 170 13.31 0.21 -3.61
C TYR A 170 13.73 0.67 -2.20
N ARG A 171 14.73 1.56 -2.10
CA ARG A 171 15.18 2.11 -0.82
C ARG A 171 14.10 2.95 -0.14
N ASP A 172 13.40 3.79 -0.91
CA ASP A 172 12.34 4.65 -0.38
C ASP A 172 11.14 3.82 0.09
N ASN A 173 10.83 2.72 -0.62
CA ASN A 173 9.75 1.85 -0.20
C ASN A 173 10.08 1.04 1.06
N ARG A 174 11.37 0.83 1.38
CA ARG A 174 11.78 -0.02 2.52
C ARG A 174 11.28 0.46 3.87
N ILE A 175 11.00 1.75 4.03
CA ILE A 175 10.45 2.29 5.28
C ILE A 175 8.98 1.93 5.47
N THR A 176 8.20 1.70 4.40
CA THR A 176 6.75 1.51 4.48
C THR A 176 6.33 0.28 5.29
N PRO A 177 7.00 -0.90 5.26
CA PRO A 177 6.67 -2.00 6.15
C PRO A 177 7.17 -1.82 7.59
N ILE A 178 7.93 -0.75 7.89
CA ILE A 178 8.57 -0.54 9.20
C ILE A 178 7.80 0.47 10.05
N TYR A 179 7.55 1.67 9.55
CA TYR A 179 6.99 2.77 10.33
C TYR A 179 5.46 2.69 10.42
N GLU A 180 4.85 3.53 11.25
CA GLU A 180 3.41 3.52 11.59
C GLU A 180 2.91 2.15 12.11
N GLY A 181 3.80 1.45 12.80
CA GLY A 181 3.65 0.06 13.22
C GLY A 181 4.09 -0.91 12.14
N THR A 182 5.07 -1.76 12.46
CA THR A 182 5.59 -2.77 11.54
C THR A 182 4.46 -3.68 11.04
N ASN A 183 4.66 -4.37 9.91
CA ASN A 183 3.67 -5.29 9.37
C ASN A 183 3.32 -6.42 10.36
N SER A 184 4.26 -6.83 11.21
CA SER A 184 3.96 -7.74 12.33
C SER A 184 3.01 -7.12 13.37
N VAL A 185 3.13 -5.83 13.66
CA VAL A 185 2.17 -5.11 14.54
C VAL A 185 0.80 -5.01 13.89
N GLN A 186 0.73 -4.81 12.57
CA GLN A 186 -0.53 -4.84 11.83
C GLN A 186 -1.20 -6.22 11.89
N ALA A 187 -0.42 -7.30 11.73
CA ALA A 187 -0.92 -8.67 11.87
C ALA A 187 -1.50 -8.94 13.27
N ILE A 188 -0.81 -8.49 14.32
CA ILE A 188 -1.28 -8.57 15.71
C ILE A 188 -2.58 -7.76 15.89
N ASP A 189 -2.64 -6.54 15.36
CA ASP A 189 -3.82 -5.68 15.42
C ASP A 189 -5.02 -6.34 14.71
N LEU A 190 -4.80 -6.90 13.52
CA LEU A 190 -5.81 -7.63 12.78
C LEU A 190 -6.36 -8.82 13.58
N VAL A 191 -5.49 -9.72 14.02
CA VAL A 191 -5.90 -10.99 14.63
C VAL A 191 -6.52 -10.77 16.02
N PHE A 192 -5.85 -10.00 16.89
CA PHE A 192 -6.25 -9.91 18.30
C PHE A 192 -7.20 -8.76 18.63
N ARG A 193 -7.42 -7.82 17.71
CA ARG A 193 -8.30 -6.67 17.94
C ARG A 193 -9.42 -6.54 16.93
N LYS A 194 -9.15 -6.77 15.63
CA LYS A 194 -10.14 -6.53 14.57
C LYS A 194 -11.02 -7.73 14.32
N LEU A 195 -10.44 -8.91 14.17
CA LEU A 195 -11.21 -10.15 13.91
C LEU A 195 -12.08 -10.57 15.10
N VAL A 196 -11.63 -10.32 16.33
CA VAL A 196 -12.37 -10.63 17.55
C VAL A 196 -13.33 -9.53 17.97
N ASN A 197 -13.31 -8.38 17.31
CA ASN A 197 -14.18 -7.26 17.65
C ASN A 197 -15.66 -7.64 17.47
N LYS A 198 -16.50 -7.19 18.40
CA LYS A 198 -17.93 -7.51 18.40
C LYS A 198 -18.22 -9.02 18.22
N ASN A 199 -17.43 -9.87 18.88
CA ASN A 199 -17.55 -11.35 18.81
C ASN A 199 -17.41 -11.93 17.39
N GLY A 200 -16.71 -11.24 16.48
CA GLY A 200 -16.53 -11.68 15.09
C GLY A 200 -17.58 -11.16 14.10
N ASP A 201 -18.61 -10.44 14.55
CA ASP A 201 -19.68 -9.95 13.67
C ASP A 201 -19.17 -9.13 12.49
N VAL A 202 -18.07 -8.37 12.69
CA VAL A 202 -17.50 -7.50 11.64
C VAL A 202 -16.95 -8.34 10.48
N ILE A 203 -16.19 -9.39 10.77
CA ILE A 203 -15.66 -10.27 9.73
C ILE A 203 -16.76 -11.10 9.06
N ASP A 204 -17.73 -11.57 9.81
CA ASP A 204 -18.86 -12.32 9.27
C ASP A 204 -19.69 -11.46 8.31
N ASN A 205 -19.92 -10.19 8.64
CA ASN A 205 -20.61 -9.25 7.76
C ASN A 205 -19.80 -8.95 6.50
N TYR A 206 -18.49 -8.82 6.60
CA TYR A 206 -17.60 -8.65 5.46
C TYR A 206 -17.64 -9.87 4.52
N ILE A 207 -17.60 -11.08 5.06
CA ILE A 207 -17.71 -12.33 4.28
C ILE A 207 -19.06 -12.40 3.56
N LYS A 208 -20.17 -12.05 4.25
CA LYS A 208 -21.51 -12.01 3.65
C LYS A 208 -21.60 -10.99 2.52
N MET A 209 -20.99 -9.82 2.68
CA MET A 209 -20.93 -8.80 1.63
C MET A 209 -20.24 -9.34 0.37
N ILE A 210 -19.06 -9.96 0.53
CA ILE A 210 -18.34 -10.58 -0.61
C ILE A 210 -19.19 -11.68 -1.26
N ALA A 211 -19.83 -12.53 -0.47
CA ALA A 211 -20.66 -13.61 -0.99
C ALA A 211 -21.88 -13.08 -1.78
N SER A 212 -22.48 -11.97 -1.35
CA SER A 212 -23.55 -11.29 -2.09
C SER A 212 -23.06 -10.76 -3.42
N ASP A 213 -21.94 -10.01 -3.41
CA ASP A 213 -21.36 -9.44 -4.62
C ASP A 213 -20.99 -10.51 -5.67
N LEU A 214 -20.51 -11.66 -5.22
CA LEU A 214 -20.20 -12.79 -6.10
C LEU A 214 -21.46 -13.43 -6.71
N ASN A 215 -22.57 -13.48 -5.99
CA ASN A 215 -23.83 -14.02 -6.51
C ASN A 215 -24.49 -13.06 -7.50
N ASP A 216 -24.43 -11.75 -7.24
CA ASP A 216 -25.02 -10.72 -8.09
C ASP A 216 -24.27 -10.53 -9.44
N ASN A 217 -23.00 -10.98 -9.52
CA ASN A 217 -22.18 -10.92 -10.75
C ASN A 217 -22.14 -12.24 -11.54
N ASN A 218 -22.93 -13.24 -11.17
CA ASN A 218 -23.03 -14.50 -11.91
C ASN A 218 -24.21 -14.56 -12.91
N ASP A 219 -24.93 -13.45 -13.07
CA ASP A 219 -25.96 -13.23 -14.09
C ASP A 219 -25.41 -12.34 -15.23
#